data_b450bcb53d2e4d0c8ad75ff75a462bc9
#
_entry.id   b450bcb53d2e4d0c8ad75ff75a462bc9
#
_cell.length_a   1.000
_cell.length_b   1.000
_cell.length_c   1.000
_cell.angle_alpha   90.00
_cell.angle_beta   90.00
_cell.angle_gamma   90.00
#
_symmetry.space_group_name_H-M   'P 1'
#
loop_
_entity.id
_entity.type
_entity.pdbx_description
1 polymer ?
#
loop_
_entity_poly.entity_id
_entity_poly.type
_entity_poly.pdbx_seq_one_letter_code
_entity_poly.pdbx_strand_id
1 'polypeptide(L)'
;MSQYSASVPNDGQVKPAIHAFFERFYKISDTPDGHEDYANQFTSDGKLIMGLNEVNGRDGIIKMRHAMWEKVAKRSHKPAQLYSFGSGSDDIMLFGTVDYTLKDGKGTTVDWAARAHFVGDGDDLKMDFYQVYLDSAAMARAK
;
A
#
# COMPACT_ATOMS: atom_id res chain seq x y z
N MET A 1 15.68 -10.09 -6.65
CA MET A 1 14.40 -9.39 -6.54
C MET A 1 14.26 -8.82 -5.14
N SER A 2 13.65 -7.65 -5.02
CA SER A 2 13.41 -7.05 -3.71
C SER A 2 12.23 -7.72 -3.00
N GLN A 3 12.16 -7.56 -1.69
CA GLN A 3 11.00 -8.02 -0.91
C GLN A 3 9.68 -7.39 -1.35
N TYR A 4 9.75 -6.25 -2.07
CA TYR A 4 8.57 -5.52 -2.53
C TYR A 4 8.04 -6.00 -3.88
N SER A 5 8.73 -6.90 -4.53
CA SER A 5 8.32 -7.44 -5.83
C SER A 5 7.36 -8.62 -5.62
N ALA A 6 6.09 -8.39 -5.91
CA ALA A 6 5.06 -9.43 -5.83
C ALA A 6 5.09 -10.32 -7.08
N SER A 7 4.56 -11.53 -6.96
CA SER A 7 4.37 -12.41 -8.11
C SER A 7 3.18 -11.94 -8.94
N VAL A 8 3.31 -12.06 -10.26
CA VAL A 8 2.24 -11.77 -11.20
C VAL A 8 1.96 -12.99 -12.07
N PRO A 9 0.75 -13.12 -12.67
CA PRO A 9 0.47 -14.22 -13.59
C PRO A 9 1.41 -14.20 -14.80
N ASN A 10 1.77 -15.38 -15.30
CA ASN A 10 2.69 -15.53 -16.44
C ASN A 10 2.07 -15.15 -17.78
N ASP A 11 0.77 -14.92 -17.83
CA ASP A 11 0.01 -14.64 -19.07
C ASP A 11 -0.01 -13.16 -19.46
N GLY A 12 0.69 -12.30 -18.72
CA GLY A 12 0.78 -10.87 -19.04
C GLY A 12 -0.47 -10.08 -18.71
N GLN A 13 -1.40 -10.62 -17.93
CA GLN A 13 -2.65 -9.91 -17.59
C GLN A 13 -2.41 -8.65 -16.76
N VAL A 14 -1.41 -8.66 -15.89
CA VAL A 14 -1.06 -7.48 -15.09
C VAL A 14 -0.11 -6.60 -15.88
N LYS A 15 -0.45 -5.32 -16.05
CA LYS A 15 0.43 -4.35 -16.72
C LYS A 15 1.78 -4.27 -16.01
N PRO A 16 2.91 -4.35 -16.74
CA PRO A 16 4.22 -4.20 -16.11
C PRO A 16 4.40 -2.91 -15.31
N ALA A 17 3.79 -1.81 -15.77
CA ALA A 17 3.85 -0.52 -15.06
C ALA A 17 3.19 -0.60 -13.68
N ILE A 18 2.11 -1.37 -13.54
CA ILE A 18 1.43 -1.57 -12.26
C ILE A 18 2.28 -2.41 -11.32
N HIS A 19 2.89 -3.48 -11.83
CA HIS A 19 3.82 -4.29 -11.04
C HIS A 19 4.97 -3.45 -10.49
N ALA A 20 5.60 -2.65 -11.35
CA ALA A 20 6.69 -1.75 -10.97
C ALA A 20 6.21 -0.66 -9.99
N PHE A 21 4.99 -0.15 -10.19
CA PHE A 21 4.40 0.85 -9.28
C PHE A 21 4.33 0.31 -7.85
N PHE A 22 3.80 -0.88 -7.65
CA PHE A 22 3.65 -1.43 -6.30
C PHE A 22 5.00 -1.71 -5.64
N GLU A 23 6.00 -2.13 -6.39
CA GLU A 23 7.34 -2.31 -5.85
C GLU A 23 7.90 -1.01 -5.27
N ARG A 24 7.73 0.11 -5.99
CA ARG A 24 8.13 1.44 -5.49
C ARG A 24 7.22 1.91 -4.35
N PHE A 25 5.91 1.68 -4.49
CA PHE A 25 4.91 2.18 -3.55
C PHE A 25 5.13 1.62 -2.13
N TYR A 26 5.35 0.31 -2.02
CA TYR A 26 5.55 -0.29 -0.69
C TYR A 26 6.89 0.08 -0.07
N LYS A 27 7.89 0.33 -0.89
CA LYS A 27 9.16 0.88 -0.41
C LYS A 27 8.95 2.29 0.18
N ILE A 28 8.19 3.13 -0.51
CA ILE A 28 7.81 4.46 -0.02
C ILE A 28 6.97 4.32 1.25
N SER A 29 6.01 3.41 1.25
CA SER A 29 5.14 3.15 2.40
C SER A 29 5.94 2.80 3.66
N ASP A 30 7.04 2.09 3.52
CA ASP A 30 7.89 1.67 4.63
C ASP A 30 8.90 2.74 5.06
N THR A 31 8.96 3.87 4.38
CA THR A 31 9.85 4.99 4.71
C THR A 31 9.18 5.89 5.75
N PRO A 32 9.75 6.02 6.97
CA PRO A 32 9.06 6.70 8.08
C PRO A 32 8.67 8.16 7.82
N ASP A 33 9.48 8.90 7.09
CA ASP A 33 9.25 10.32 6.75
C ASP A 33 8.78 10.52 5.30
N GLY A 34 8.42 9.45 4.61
CA GLY A 34 8.00 9.48 3.20
C GLY A 34 6.53 9.87 2.99
N HIS A 35 5.98 10.77 3.80
CA HIS A 35 4.55 11.09 3.75
C HIS A 35 4.14 11.82 2.47
N GLU A 36 4.96 12.77 2.02
CA GLU A 36 4.67 13.49 0.78
C GLU A 36 4.84 12.60 -0.45
N ASP A 37 5.90 11.80 -0.49
CA ASP A 37 6.12 10.84 -1.58
C ASP A 37 4.98 9.83 -1.67
N TYR A 38 4.49 9.37 -0.52
CA TYR A 38 3.33 8.47 -0.44
C TYR A 38 2.09 9.15 -1.05
N ALA A 39 1.80 10.37 -0.65
CA ALA A 39 0.65 11.11 -1.18
C ALA A 39 0.79 11.39 -2.68
N ASN A 40 2.02 11.55 -3.19
CA ASN A 40 2.27 11.76 -4.61
C ASN A 40 1.92 10.55 -5.48
N GLN A 41 1.72 9.37 -4.89
CA GLN A 41 1.31 8.18 -5.62
C GLN A 41 -0.18 8.16 -5.92
N PHE A 42 -0.93 9.14 -5.40
CA PHE A 42 -2.37 9.27 -5.58
C PHE A 42 -2.71 10.46 -6.47
N THR A 43 -3.88 10.41 -7.10
CA THR A 43 -4.43 11.60 -7.77
C THR A 43 -4.76 12.66 -6.72
N SER A 44 -4.96 13.91 -7.18
CA SER A 44 -5.24 15.04 -6.28
C SER A 44 -6.49 14.84 -5.41
N ASP A 45 -7.43 14.04 -5.88
CA ASP A 45 -8.69 13.72 -5.20
C ASP A 45 -8.78 12.24 -4.81
N GLY A 46 -7.65 11.54 -4.79
CA GLY A 46 -7.59 10.11 -4.52
C GLY A 46 -8.17 9.74 -3.17
N LYS A 47 -8.83 8.58 -3.12
CA LYS A 47 -9.42 8.04 -1.92
C LYS A 47 -8.52 6.96 -1.32
N LEU A 48 -8.22 7.08 -0.04
CA LEU A 48 -7.49 6.08 0.73
C LEU A 48 -8.38 5.58 1.85
N ILE A 49 -8.58 4.26 1.91
CA ILE A 49 -9.29 3.60 3.01
C ILE A 49 -8.33 2.62 3.67
N MET A 50 -8.00 2.87 4.92
CA MET A 50 -7.11 2.01 5.71
C MET A 50 -7.91 1.39 6.85
N GLY A 51 -8.29 0.12 6.69
CA GLY A 51 -9.21 -0.51 7.62
C GLY A 51 -10.55 0.22 7.66
N LEU A 52 -10.86 0.86 8.77
CA LEU A 52 -12.11 1.62 8.96
C LEU A 52 -11.95 3.13 8.71
N ASN A 53 -10.73 3.60 8.40
CA ASN A 53 -10.45 5.02 8.26
C ASN A 53 -10.40 5.41 6.79
N GLU A 54 -11.22 6.38 6.40
CA GLU A 54 -11.30 6.87 5.02
C GLU A 54 -10.89 8.34 4.96
N VAL A 55 -10.03 8.68 3.99
CA VAL A 55 -9.65 10.05 3.67
C VAL A 55 -9.66 10.27 2.18
N ASN A 56 -9.80 11.53 1.77
CA ASN A 56 -9.77 11.93 0.37
C ASN A 56 -8.76 13.07 0.19
N GLY A 57 -7.99 12.98 -0.90
CA GLY A 57 -7.08 14.04 -1.30
C GLY A 57 -5.78 14.08 -0.50
N ARG A 58 -4.87 14.92 -0.98
CA ARG A 58 -3.48 14.96 -0.52
C ARG A 58 -3.35 15.24 0.98
N ASP A 59 -4.04 16.27 1.47
CA ASP A 59 -3.90 16.67 2.87
C ASP A 59 -4.41 15.60 3.83
N GLY A 60 -5.53 14.96 3.47
CA GLY A 60 -6.08 13.84 4.25
C GLY A 60 -5.16 12.64 4.28
N ILE A 61 -4.54 12.32 3.14
CA ILE A 61 -3.59 11.21 3.02
C ILE A 61 -2.35 11.46 3.87
N ILE A 62 -1.78 12.67 3.80
CA ILE A 62 -0.61 13.04 4.62
C ILE A 62 -0.94 12.96 6.11
N LYS A 63 -2.10 13.47 6.50
CA LYS A 63 -2.55 13.41 7.90
C LYS A 63 -2.70 11.95 8.38
N MET A 64 -3.28 11.10 7.55
CA MET A 64 -3.40 9.66 7.88
C MET A 64 -2.03 9.01 8.01
N ARG A 65 -1.07 9.36 7.16
CA ARG A 65 0.30 8.85 7.25
C ARG A 65 0.95 9.18 8.59
N HIS A 66 0.82 10.43 9.06
CA HIS A 66 1.34 10.81 10.36
C HIS A 66 0.71 9.98 11.48
N ALA A 67 -0.61 9.77 11.43
CA ALA A 67 -1.30 8.95 12.42
C ALA A 67 -0.82 7.48 12.37
N MET A 68 -0.61 6.93 11.19
CA MET A 68 -0.14 5.54 11.00
C MET A 68 1.26 5.32 11.59
N TRP A 69 2.09 6.35 11.64
CA TRP A 69 3.46 6.25 12.13
C TRP A 69 3.62 6.72 13.58
N GLU A 70 2.56 7.19 14.22
CA GLU A 70 2.63 7.77 15.56
C GLU A 70 3.24 6.81 16.58
N LYS A 71 2.85 5.54 16.54
CA LYS A 71 3.32 4.50 17.48
C LYS A 71 4.26 3.49 16.82
N VAL A 72 4.54 3.65 15.55
CA VAL A 72 5.29 2.68 14.76
C VAL A 72 6.68 3.22 14.46
N ALA A 73 7.71 2.44 14.81
CA ALA A 73 9.09 2.78 14.50
C ALA A 73 9.53 2.24 13.13
N LYS A 74 8.97 1.08 12.73
CA LYS A 74 9.38 0.43 11.48
C LYS A 74 8.21 -0.35 10.89
N ARG A 75 8.09 -0.29 9.56
CA ARG A 75 7.21 -1.12 8.75
C ARG A 75 8.03 -1.89 7.73
N SER A 76 7.63 -3.12 7.46
CA SER A 76 8.27 -3.93 6.43
C SER A 76 7.20 -4.72 5.69
N HIS A 77 6.77 -4.20 4.53
CA HIS A 77 5.79 -4.86 3.67
C HIS A 77 6.42 -5.96 2.83
N LYS A 78 5.68 -7.06 2.68
CA LYS A 78 6.04 -8.17 1.79
C LYS A 78 4.82 -8.53 0.95
N PRO A 79 4.57 -7.81 -0.15
CA PRO A 79 3.49 -8.17 -1.05
C PRO A 79 3.77 -9.54 -1.69
N ALA A 80 2.73 -10.37 -1.80
CA ALA A 80 2.87 -11.74 -2.26
C ALA A 80 2.46 -11.89 -3.72
N GLN A 81 1.22 -11.56 -4.06
CA GLN A 81 0.67 -11.74 -5.40
C GLN A 81 -0.25 -10.60 -5.81
N LEU A 82 -0.24 -10.27 -7.10
CA LEU A 82 -1.14 -9.32 -7.73
C LEU A 82 -2.15 -10.03 -8.61
N TYR A 83 -3.39 -9.54 -8.59
CA TYR A 83 -4.51 -10.03 -9.41
C TYR A 83 -5.14 -8.86 -10.14
N SER A 84 -5.35 -8.99 -11.45
CA SER A 84 -6.08 -7.98 -12.22
C SER A 84 -7.51 -8.44 -12.47
N PHE A 85 -8.43 -7.48 -12.53
CA PHE A 85 -9.79 -7.76 -12.98
C PHE A 85 -9.83 -7.81 -14.50
N GLY A 86 -9.29 -8.90 -15.06
CA GLY A 86 -9.13 -9.06 -16.50
C GLY A 86 -7.78 -8.56 -17.03
N SER A 87 -7.50 -8.90 -18.29
CA SER A 87 -6.26 -8.55 -18.95
C SER A 87 -6.11 -7.04 -19.14
N GLY A 88 -5.00 -6.49 -18.69
CA GLY A 88 -4.70 -5.06 -18.83
C GLY A 88 -5.60 -4.14 -18.03
N SER A 89 -6.31 -4.67 -17.02
CA SER A 89 -7.21 -3.87 -16.19
C SER A 89 -6.45 -2.90 -15.28
N ASP A 90 -7.09 -1.77 -14.99
CA ASP A 90 -6.63 -0.81 -13.99
C ASP A 90 -7.16 -1.14 -12.58
N ASP A 91 -8.03 -2.15 -12.45
CA ASP A 91 -8.50 -2.67 -11.17
C ASP A 91 -7.63 -3.83 -10.73
N ILE A 92 -6.99 -3.67 -9.58
CA ILE A 92 -6.01 -4.63 -9.06
C ILE A 92 -6.37 -4.99 -7.63
N MET A 93 -6.27 -6.28 -7.32
CA MET A 93 -6.21 -6.75 -5.93
C MET A 93 -4.83 -7.32 -5.67
N LEU A 94 -4.35 -7.21 -4.45
CA LEU A 94 -3.12 -7.86 -4.02
C LEU A 94 -3.20 -8.15 -2.53
N PHE A 95 -2.31 -9.03 -2.06
CA PHE A 95 -2.22 -9.34 -0.65
C PHE A 95 -0.76 -9.60 -0.26
N GLY A 96 -0.52 -9.59 1.04
CA GLY A 96 0.79 -9.87 1.59
C GLY A 96 0.78 -9.79 3.10
N THR A 97 1.96 -9.62 3.66
CA THR A 97 2.16 -9.41 5.09
C THR A 97 2.88 -8.09 5.32
N VAL A 98 2.76 -7.57 6.53
CA VAL A 98 3.55 -6.42 6.98
C VAL A 98 4.02 -6.68 8.41
N ASP A 99 5.32 -6.50 8.63
CA ASP A 99 5.92 -6.58 9.96
C ASP A 99 5.98 -5.18 10.54
N TYR A 100 5.43 -5.01 11.74
CA TYR A 100 5.50 -3.76 12.49
C TYR A 100 6.48 -3.90 13.65
N THR A 101 7.31 -2.89 13.84
CA THR A 101 8.05 -2.69 15.07
C THR A 101 7.53 -1.40 15.68
N LEU A 102 6.98 -1.49 16.89
CA LEU A 102 6.43 -0.33 17.59
C LEU A 102 7.54 0.44 18.31
N LYS A 103 7.27 1.69 18.67
CA LYS A 103 8.26 2.55 19.35
C LYS A 103 8.61 2.03 20.75
N ASP A 104 7.75 1.21 21.37
CA ASP A 104 8.04 0.54 22.65
C ASP A 104 8.84 -0.76 22.50
N GLY A 105 9.24 -1.12 21.29
CA GLY A 105 10.04 -2.31 20.98
C GLY A 105 9.24 -3.56 20.70
N LYS A 106 7.92 -3.55 20.88
CA LYS A 106 7.07 -4.69 20.55
C LYS A 106 6.89 -4.83 19.05
N GLY A 107 6.59 -6.04 18.60
CA GLY A 107 6.38 -6.31 17.18
C GLY A 107 5.18 -7.18 16.92
N THR A 108 4.68 -7.13 15.69
CA THR A 108 3.60 -7.98 15.23
C THR A 108 3.65 -8.09 13.71
N THR A 109 3.17 -9.20 13.18
CA THR A 109 3.00 -9.40 11.74
C THR A 109 1.52 -9.45 11.42
N VAL A 110 1.10 -8.72 10.39
CA VAL A 110 -0.30 -8.59 10.02
C VAL A 110 -0.47 -9.00 8.56
N ASP A 111 -1.47 -9.84 8.30
CA ASP A 111 -1.92 -10.13 6.93
C ASP A 111 -2.76 -8.96 6.44
N TRP A 112 -2.57 -8.60 5.17
CA TRP A 112 -3.36 -7.56 4.53
C TRP A 112 -3.71 -7.95 3.11
N ALA A 113 -4.79 -7.38 2.61
CA ALA A 113 -5.15 -7.38 1.20
C ALA A 113 -5.53 -5.96 0.81
N ALA A 114 -5.42 -5.64 -0.48
CA ALA A 114 -5.76 -4.30 -0.92
C ALA A 114 -6.43 -4.33 -2.28
N ARG A 115 -7.30 -3.35 -2.50
CA ARG A 115 -7.89 -3.05 -3.80
C ARG A 115 -7.41 -1.69 -4.25
N ALA A 116 -6.96 -1.60 -5.50
CA ALA A 116 -6.47 -0.37 -6.08
C ALA A 116 -7.08 -0.14 -7.46
N HIS A 117 -7.34 1.13 -7.78
CA HIS A 117 -7.70 1.55 -9.13
C HIS A 117 -6.69 2.59 -9.60
N PHE A 118 -6.26 2.47 -10.85
CA PHE A 118 -5.22 3.30 -11.44
C PHE A 118 -5.76 4.19 -12.55
N VAL A 119 -5.14 5.35 -12.69
CA VAL A 119 -5.31 6.25 -13.82
C VAL A 119 -3.94 6.67 -14.34
N GLY A 120 -3.85 7.04 -15.61
CA GLY A 120 -2.59 7.41 -16.27
C GLY A 120 -1.83 6.19 -16.77
N ASP A 121 -0.65 6.44 -17.31
CA ASP A 121 0.22 5.41 -17.91
C ASP A 121 1.68 5.64 -17.52
N GLY A 122 2.45 4.54 -17.50
CA GLY A 122 3.89 4.62 -17.31
C GLY A 122 4.29 5.36 -16.05
N ASP A 123 5.09 6.41 -16.20
CA ASP A 123 5.59 7.22 -15.08
C ASP A 123 4.52 8.13 -14.48
N ASP A 124 3.41 8.35 -15.17
CA ASP A 124 2.28 9.17 -14.70
C ASP A 124 1.21 8.35 -14.00
N LEU A 125 1.45 7.06 -13.81
CA LEU A 125 0.49 6.15 -13.18
C LEU A 125 0.27 6.55 -11.73
N LYS A 126 -1.01 6.72 -11.35
CA LYS A 126 -1.40 7.09 -9.98
C LYS A 126 -2.66 6.34 -9.58
N MET A 127 -2.85 6.15 -8.28
CA MET A 127 -4.07 5.58 -7.75
C MET A 127 -5.09 6.68 -7.47
N ASP A 128 -6.31 6.50 -7.97
CA ASP A 128 -7.44 7.33 -7.56
C ASP A 128 -8.24 6.67 -6.43
N PHE A 129 -7.97 5.38 -6.18
CA PHE A 129 -8.59 4.62 -5.11
C PHE A 129 -7.61 3.56 -4.58
N TYR A 130 -7.49 3.47 -3.26
CA TYR A 130 -6.70 2.43 -2.59
C TYR A 130 -7.35 2.08 -1.25
N GLN A 131 -7.77 0.83 -1.10
CA GLN A 131 -8.39 0.34 0.13
C GLN A 131 -7.61 -0.86 0.66
N VAL A 132 -7.22 -0.79 1.91
CA VAL A 132 -6.51 -1.88 2.59
C VAL A 132 -7.44 -2.56 3.59
N TYR A 133 -7.54 -3.87 3.46
CA TYR A 133 -8.31 -4.76 4.33
C TYR A 133 -7.31 -5.40 5.31
N LEU A 134 -7.43 -5.09 6.58
CA LEU A 134 -6.57 -5.64 7.61
C LEU A 134 -7.28 -5.63 8.97
N ASP A 135 -6.75 -6.41 9.90
CA ASP A 135 -7.24 -6.40 11.27
C ASP A 135 -6.67 -5.17 12.01
N SER A 136 -7.50 -4.16 12.23
CA SER A 136 -7.09 -2.92 12.87
C SER A 136 -6.72 -3.08 14.35
N ALA A 137 -7.10 -4.21 14.97
CA ALA A 137 -6.76 -4.51 16.37
C ALA A 137 -5.40 -5.23 16.51
N ALA A 138 -4.73 -5.56 15.41
CA ALA A 138 -3.51 -6.37 15.45
C ALA A 138 -2.39 -5.72 16.26
N MET A 139 -2.27 -4.39 16.23
CA MET A 139 -1.23 -3.69 16.98
C MET A 139 -1.42 -3.80 18.49
N ALA A 140 -2.66 -3.91 18.96
CA ALA A 140 -2.93 -4.10 20.39
C ALA A 140 -2.46 -5.46 20.90
N ARG A 141 -2.23 -6.41 19.98
CA ARG A 141 -1.74 -7.77 20.30
C ARG A 141 -0.23 -7.91 20.12
N ALA A 142 0.48 -6.83 19.82
CA ALA A 142 1.94 -6.86 19.64
C ALA A 142 2.64 -7.30 20.92
N LYS A 143 3.73 -8.08 20.75
CA LYS A 143 4.50 -8.64 21.86
C LYS A 143 5.96 -8.23 21.81
#